data_1f3ecb701b737a969a0ff097fd1e0391
#
_entry.id   1f3ecb701b737a969a0ff097fd1e0391
#
_cell.length_a   1.000
_cell.length_b   1.000
_cell.length_c   1.000
_cell.angle_alpha   90.00
_cell.angle_beta   90.00
_cell.angle_gamma   90.00
#
_symmetry.space_group_name_H-M   'P 1'
#
loop_
_entity.id
_entity.type
_entity.pdbx_description
1 polymer ?
#
loop_
_entity_poly.entity_id
_entity_poly.type
_entity_poly.pdbx_seq_one_letter_code
_entity_poly.pdbx_strand_id
1 'polypeptide(L)'
;MARLSAEVPFIHEGCEIVNARLGRFVEIGKGTRVLNSELGDYSYTDRYADLANCTVGKFANLASFVRVGPTDHPMANASLHHFLYRSADYWDDSGPDEAFFAARAARRARIGHDTWIGHGAVIRPEVTVGDGAVVGAGAVVTKDVAPYTVVAGVPAVPLRRRLPEAVAERMRALAWWDWPHDRLRAALADFRALPAEAFVEKYEGRPGAAAGAPTGRRP
;
A
#
# COMPACT_ATOMS: atom_id res chain seq x y z
N MET A 1 -11.06 12.05 -22.66
CA MET A 1 -9.64 11.77 -22.30
C MET A 1 -9.65 11.04 -20.96
N ALA A 2 -8.78 10.04 -20.73
CA ALA A 2 -8.71 9.36 -19.45
C ALA A 2 -8.19 10.33 -18.37
N ARG A 3 -8.77 10.27 -17.16
CA ARG A 3 -8.39 11.13 -16.03
C ARG A 3 -7.04 10.74 -15.43
N LEU A 4 -6.75 9.43 -15.38
CA LEU A 4 -5.50 8.91 -14.84
C LEU A 4 -4.49 8.69 -15.95
N SER A 5 -3.22 9.03 -15.71
CA SER A 5 -2.14 8.94 -16.68
C SER A 5 -0.90 8.24 -16.12
N ALA A 6 0.01 7.87 -17.01
CA ALA A 6 1.28 7.27 -16.62
C ALA A 6 2.32 8.32 -16.18
N GLU A 7 2.15 9.57 -16.58
CA GLU A 7 3.14 10.64 -16.42
C GLU A 7 2.95 11.40 -15.11
N VAL A 8 1.68 11.64 -14.74
CA VAL A 8 1.35 12.49 -13.59
C VAL A 8 0.29 11.81 -12.74
N PRO A 9 0.54 11.60 -11.43
CA PRO A 9 -0.47 11.09 -10.51
C PRO A 9 -1.61 12.11 -10.38
N PHE A 10 -2.83 11.61 -10.19
CA PHE A 10 -3.99 12.47 -9.94
C PHE A 10 -4.15 12.71 -8.45
N ILE A 11 -3.80 13.93 -8.00
CA ILE A 11 -3.83 14.31 -6.59
C ILE A 11 -4.98 15.31 -6.37
N HIS A 12 -5.92 14.94 -5.50
CA HIS A 12 -7.01 15.83 -5.13
C HIS A 12 -6.56 16.94 -4.17
N GLU A 13 -7.43 17.91 -3.93
CA GLU A 13 -7.17 19.06 -3.09
C GLU A 13 -6.89 18.68 -1.60
N GLY A 14 -6.10 19.48 -0.93
CA GLY A 14 -5.82 19.35 0.51
C GLY A 14 -4.91 18.17 0.86
N CYS A 15 -4.28 17.51 -0.11
CA CYS A 15 -3.32 16.45 0.15
C CYS A 15 -1.97 16.98 0.62
N GLU A 16 -1.32 16.24 1.52
CA GLU A 16 0.05 16.47 1.97
C GLU A 16 0.95 15.32 1.51
N ILE A 17 1.82 15.57 0.55
CA ILE A 17 2.71 14.56 -0.03
C ILE A 17 4.16 14.96 0.28
N VAL A 18 4.81 14.22 1.19
CA VAL A 18 6.15 14.54 1.66
C VAL A 18 7.06 13.30 1.55
N ASN A 19 8.19 13.45 0.89
CA ASN A 19 9.16 12.36 0.68
C ASN A 19 8.48 11.05 0.23
N ALA A 20 7.67 11.14 -0.83
CA ALA A 20 6.88 10.02 -1.33
C ALA A 20 7.13 9.75 -2.81
N ARG A 21 7.05 8.49 -3.20
CA ARG A 21 7.04 8.06 -4.61
C ARG A 21 5.67 7.55 -4.98
N LEU A 22 5.11 8.08 -6.05
CA LEU A 22 3.83 7.67 -6.60
C LEU A 22 4.07 7.06 -7.98
N GLY A 23 3.54 5.87 -8.19
CA GLY A 23 3.61 5.15 -9.45
C GLY A 23 2.69 5.74 -10.54
N ARG A 24 2.61 5.04 -11.65
CA ARG A 24 1.78 5.43 -12.79
C ARG A 24 0.29 5.17 -12.48
N PHE A 25 -0.60 6.00 -13.01
CA PHE A 25 -2.04 5.86 -12.85
C PHE A 25 -2.51 5.85 -11.38
N VAL A 26 -1.76 6.50 -10.50
CA VAL A 26 -2.11 6.62 -9.08
C VAL A 26 -3.10 7.75 -8.87
N GLU A 27 -4.07 7.54 -7.99
CA GLU A 27 -5.01 8.56 -7.53
C GLU A 27 -4.89 8.73 -6.01
N ILE A 28 -4.73 9.97 -5.56
CA ILE A 28 -4.69 10.34 -4.13
C ILE A 28 -5.92 11.17 -3.79
N GLY A 29 -6.83 10.58 -3.01
CA GLY A 29 -8.10 11.20 -2.62
C GLY A 29 -7.93 12.42 -1.71
N LYS A 30 -8.93 13.28 -1.71
CA LYS A 30 -8.98 14.55 -0.99
C LYS A 30 -8.49 14.44 0.47
N GLY A 31 -7.61 15.37 0.88
CA GLY A 31 -7.14 15.50 2.26
C GLY A 31 -6.27 14.33 2.74
N THR A 32 -5.81 13.47 1.84
CA THR A 32 -4.91 12.36 2.17
C THR A 32 -3.50 12.86 2.45
N ARG A 33 -2.87 12.30 3.47
CA ARG A 33 -1.46 12.50 3.77
C ARG A 33 -0.64 11.28 3.37
N VAL A 34 0.46 11.49 2.64
CA VAL A 34 1.44 10.46 2.29
C VAL A 34 2.82 10.95 2.70
N LEU A 35 3.38 10.33 3.74
CA LEU A 35 4.65 10.72 4.31
C LEU A 35 5.65 9.56 4.22
N ASN A 36 6.84 9.82 3.66
CA ASN A 36 7.95 8.87 3.62
C ASN A 36 7.52 7.48 3.11
N SER A 37 6.74 7.44 2.03
CA SER A 37 6.03 6.25 1.56
C SER A 37 6.07 6.09 0.05
N GLU A 38 5.78 4.88 -0.41
CA GLU A 38 5.73 4.54 -1.83
C GLU A 38 4.40 3.89 -2.17
N LEU A 39 3.75 4.32 -3.26
CA LEU A 39 2.55 3.70 -3.82
C LEU A 39 2.85 3.20 -5.23
N GLY A 40 2.62 1.92 -5.46
CA GLY A 40 2.79 1.28 -6.76
C GLY A 40 1.73 1.68 -7.78
N ASP A 41 1.99 1.34 -9.04
CA ASP A 41 1.13 1.67 -10.18
C ASP A 41 -0.33 1.25 -9.94
N TYR A 42 -1.28 2.04 -10.44
CA TYR A 42 -2.73 1.82 -10.37
C TYR A 42 -3.34 1.76 -8.96
N SER A 43 -2.56 2.05 -7.93
CA SER A 43 -3.10 2.11 -6.55
C SER A 43 -3.81 3.42 -6.32
N TYR A 44 -4.82 3.40 -5.47
CA TYR A 44 -5.49 4.64 -5.10
C TYR A 44 -5.80 4.69 -3.60
N THR A 45 -5.93 5.91 -3.10
CA THR A 45 -6.57 6.18 -1.82
C THR A 45 -7.89 6.91 -2.06
N ASP A 46 -8.90 6.59 -1.28
CA ASP A 46 -10.04 7.47 -1.09
C ASP A 46 -9.62 8.61 -0.12
N ARG A 47 -10.56 9.49 0.23
CA ARG A 47 -10.32 10.71 1.01
C ARG A 47 -9.80 10.43 2.43
N TYR A 48 -9.00 11.36 2.93
CA TYR A 48 -8.53 11.41 4.32
C TYR A 48 -7.79 10.15 4.79
N ALA A 49 -7.15 9.43 3.90
CA ALA A 49 -6.20 8.40 4.29
C ALA A 49 -4.92 9.03 4.85
N ASP A 50 -4.24 8.33 5.76
CA ASP A 50 -2.98 8.78 6.33
C ASP A 50 -1.95 7.65 6.30
N LEU A 51 -0.99 7.79 5.40
CA LEU A 51 0.04 6.81 5.10
C LEU A 51 1.40 7.35 5.55
N ALA A 52 2.05 6.62 6.45
CA ALA A 52 3.38 7.01 6.91
C ALA A 52 4.32 5.80 6.97
N ASN A 53 5.56 5.98 6.51
CA ASN A 53 6.60 4.96 6.54
C ASN A 53 6.10 3.60 6.00
N CYS A 54 5.53 3.58 4.80
CA CYS A 54 5.02 2.35 4.23
C CYS A 54 5.36 2.19 2.74
N THR A 55 5.25 0.96 2.29
CA THR A 55 5.30 0.61 0.87
C THR A 55 3.98 -0.05 0.49
N VAL A 56 3.31 0.49 -0.51
CA VAL A 56 2.05 -0.03 -1.04
C VAL A 56 2.32 -0.59 -2.43
N GLY A 57 1.91 -1.82 -2.67
CA GLY A 57 2.03 -2.50 -3.95
C GLY A 57 1.16 -1.88 -5.05
N LYS A 58 1.09 -2.55 -6.20
CA LYS A 58 0.27 -2.12 -7.34
C LYS A 58 -1.19 -2.54 -7.16
N PHE A 59 -2.12 -1.79 -7.74
CA PHE A 59 -3.57 -2.08 -7.69
C PHE A 59 -4.14 -2.18 -6.27
N ALA A 60 -3.51 -1.50 -5.31
CA ALA A 60 -4.04 -1.46 -3.95
C ALA A 60 -5.19 -0.45 -3.85
N ASN A 61 -6.25 -0.87 -3.18
CA ASN A 61 -7.48 -0.09 -2.98
C ASN A 61 -7.55 0.30 -1.50
N LEU A 62 -7.26 1.56 -1.19
CA LEU A 62 -7.29 2.08 0.18
C LEU A 62 -8.52 2.99 0.35
N ALA A 63 -9.47 2.53 1.15
CA ALA A 63 -10.71 3.29 1.41
C ALA A 63 -10.45 4.53 2.28
N SER A 64 -11.50 5.35 2.46
CA SER A 64 -11.43 6.56 3.27
C SER A 64 -10.99 6.28 4.70
N PHE A 65 -10.24 7.21 5.29
CA PHE A 65 -9.78 7.19 6.68
C PHE A 65 -8.88 6.00 7.05
N VAL A 66 -8.33 5.31 6.07
CA VAL A 66 -7.33 4.25 6.32
C VAL A 66 -6.09 4.89 6.94
N ARG A 67 -5.56 4.25 8.00
CA ARG A 67 -4.29 4.63 8.64
C ARG A 67 -3.26 3.53 8.45
N VAL A 68 -2.15 3.81 7.75
CA VAL A 68 -1.02 2.89 7.61
C VAL A 68 0.20 3.46 8.32
N GLY A 69 0.85 2.66 9.15
CA GLY A 69 2.06 3.04 9.86
C GLY A 69 1.85 4.17 10.89
N PRO A 70 0.83 4.09 11.78
CA PRO A 70 0.70 5.07 12.85
C PRO A 70 1.98 5.13 13.66
N THR A 71 2.40 6.35 13.98
CA THR A 71 3.61 6.57 14.77
C THR A 71 3.34 6.29 16.25
N ASP A 72 4.34 5.72 16.92
CA ASP A 72 4.33 5.46 18.36
C ASP A 72 5.20 6.48 19.13
N HIS A 73 5.15 6.39 20.45
CA HIS A 73 5.90 7.21 21.41
C HIS A 73 6.94 6.34 22.14
N PRO A 74 7.98 6.94 22.73
CA PRO A 74 9.07 6.22 23.40
C PRO A 74 8.61 5.65 24.75
N MET A 75 7.93 4.50 24.74
CA MET A 75 7.28 3.91 25.93
C MET A 75 8.25 3.54 27.07
N ALA A 76 9.53 3.33 26.79
CA ALA A 76 10.53 3.01 27.80
C ALA A 76 11.16 4.23 28.46
N ASN A 77 10.89 5.44 27.98
CA ASN A 77 11.47 6.66 28.52
C ASN A 77 10.66 7.21 29.70
N ALA A 78 11.25 8.13 30.46
CA ALA A 78 10.61 8.79 31.61
C ALA A 78 9.34 9.57 31.23
N SER A 79 9.20 9.95 29.98
CA SER A 79 8.00 10.61 29.45
C SER A 79 7.67 10.07 28.07
N LEU A 80 6.37 10.00 27.76
CA LEU A 80 5.86 9.68 26.42
C LEU A 80 5.77 10.91 25.52
N HIS A 81 5.94 12.11 26.07
CA HIS A 81 5.65 13.35 25.39
C HIS A 81 6.69 13.69 24.32
N HIS A 82 6.24 14.29 23.24
CA HIS A 82 7.07 14.57 22.07
C HIS A 82 8.17 15.62 22.29
N PHE A 83 8.17 16.34 23.41
CA PHE A 83 9.26 17.26 23.70
C PHE A 83 10.64 16.56 23.73
N LEU A 84 10.65 15.25 23.99
CA LEU A 84 11.88 14.46 24.03
C LEU A 84 12.57 14.38 22.66
N TYR A 85 11.79 14.29 21.58
CA TYR A 85 12.31 14.09 20.23
C TYR A 85 12.00 15.26 19.28
N ARG A 86 11.18 16.22 19.73
CA ARG A 86 10.89 17.50 19.05
C ARG A 86 11.36 18.67 19.91
N SER A 87 12.55 18.56 20.48
CA SER A 87 13.04 19.51 21.47
C SER A 87 13.17 20.93 20.90
N ALA A 88 13.47 21.05 19.61
CA ALA A 88 13.51 22.33 18.90
C ALA A 88 12.17 23.10 18.88
N ASP A 89 11.03 22.40 19.06
CA ASP A 89 9.73 23.06 19.16
C ASP A 89 9.56 23.82 20.51
N TYR A 90 10.47 23.61 21.48
CA TYR A 90 10.38 24.10 22.84
C TYR A 90 11.58 24.95 23.26
N TRP A 91 12.76 24.69 22.71
CA TRP A 91 14.02 25.36 23.11
C TRP A 91 14.87 25.66 21.89
N ASP A 92 15.35 26.93 21.81
CA ASP A 92 16.16 27.42 20.69
C ASP A 92 17.56 26.78 20.62
N ASP A 93 18.04 26.24 21.73
CA ASP A 93 19.36 25.62 21.88
C ASP A 93 19.32 24.09 21.78
N SER A 94 18.18 23.52 21.42
CA SER A 94 17.99 22.06 21.29
C SER A 94 17.56 21.65 19.89
N GLY A 95 18.09 20.54 19.40
CA GLY A 95 17.72 19.94 18.11
C GLY A 95 16.72 18.78 18.26
N PRO A 96 16.13 18.29 17.14
CA PRO A 96 15.32 17.10 17.15
C PRO A 96 16.18 15.85 17.44
N ASP A 97 15.57 14.80 18.00
CA ASP A 97 16.22 13.50 18.14
C ASP A 97 16.19 12.74 16.80
N GLU A 98 17.23 12.95 16.00
CA GLU A 98 17.39 12.34 14.68
C GLU A 98 17.40 10.80 14.74
N ALA A 99 18.00 10.22 15.80
CA ALA A 99 18.07 8.78 15.96
C ALA A 99 16.68 8.18 16.19
N PHE A 100 15.84 8.83 16.99
CA PHE A 100 14.46 8.44 17.23
C PHE A 100 13.63 8.51 15.92
N PHE A 101 13.76 9.58 15.16
CA PHE A 101 13.05 9.71 13.88
C PHE A 101 13.51 8.68 12.85
N ALA A 102 14.81 8.42 12.77
CA ALA A 102 15.35 7.39 11.88
C ALA A 102 14.84 5.98 12.26
N ALA A 103 14.82 5.64 13.54
CA ALA A 103 14.28 4.38 14.03
C ALA A 103 12.79 4.22 13.69
N ARG A 104 11.98 5.28 13.85
CA ARG A 104 10.57 5.29 13.45
C ARG A 104 10.38 5.09 11.95
N ALA A 105 11.16 5.79 11.13
CA ALA A 105 11.09 5.71 9.68
C ALA A 105 11.48 4.32 9.15
N ALA A 106 12.35 3.60 9.86
CA ALA A 106 12.78 2.26 9.51
C ALA A 106 11.67 1.20 9.74
N ARG A 107 10.69 1.46 10.59
CA ARG A 107 9.59 0.54 10.94
C ARG A 107 8.47 0.59 9.90
N ARG A 108 8.78 0.15 8.70
CA ARG A 108 7.86 0.27 7.56
C ARG A 108 6.77 -0.79 7.57
N ALA A 109 5.52 -0.37 7.35
CA ALA A 109 4.44 -1.28 6.98
C ALA A 109 4.51 -1.62 5.48
N ARG A 110 4.03 -2.80 5.09
CA ARG A 110 4.00 -3.24 3.70
C ARG A 110 2.61 -3.69 3.30
N ILE A 111 2.08 -3.16 2.22
CA ILE A 111 0.81 -3.56 1.63
C ILE A 111 1.12 -4.17 0.27
N GLY A 112 0.69 -5.40 0.05
CA GLY A 112 0.90 -6.15 -1.20
C GLY A 112 0.06 -5.63 -2.38
N HIS A 113 0.15 -6.36 -3.48
CA HIS A 113 -0.57 -6.06 -4.72
C HIS A 113 -2.05 -6.50 -4.64
N ASP A 114 -2.94 -5.87 -5.41
CA ASP A 114 -4.37 -6.23 -5.51
C ASP A 114 -5.07 -6.35 -4.14
N THR A 115 -4.69 -5.52 -3.20
CA THR A 115 -5.26 -5.52 -1.84
C THR A 115 -6.46 -4.60 -1.74
N TRP A 116 -7.35 -4.90 -0.80
CA TRP A 116 -8.43 -4.00 -0.40
C TRP A 116 -8.35 -3.72 1.09
N ILE A 117 -8.06 -2.47 1.44
CA ILE A 117 -8.01 -1.98 2.82
C ILE A 117 -9.28 -1.18 3.07
N GLY A 118 -10.16 -1.73 3.91
CA GLY A 118 -11.49 -1.20 4.20
C GLY A 118 -11.46 0.13 4.97
N HIS A 119 -12.56 0.85 4.90
CA HIS A 119 -12.77 2.15 5.54
C HIS A 119 -12.33 2.16 7.01
N GLY A 120 -11.53 3.15 7.40
CA GLY A 120 -11.09 3.33 8.79
C GLY A 120 -10.19 2.22 9.35
N ALA A 121 -9.68 1.32 8.51
CA ALA A 121 -8.76 0.28 8.98
C ALA A 121 -7.41 0.90 9.38
N VAL A 122 -6.78 0.30 10.40
CA VAL A 122 -5.47 0.69 10.90
C VAL A 122 -4.49 -0.46 10.71
N ILE A 123 -3.39 -0.21 9.98
CA ILE A 123 -2.29 -1.16 9.78
C ILE A 123 -1.09 -0.68 10.61
N ARG A 124 -0.65 -1.48 11.57
CA ARG A 124 0.47 -1.11 12.43
C ARG A 124 1.81 -1.09 11.68
N PRO A 125 2.80 -0.33 12.19
CA PRO A 125 4.17 -0.42 11.69
C PRO A 125 4.67 -1.86 11.68
N GLU A 126 5.55 -2.17 10.73
CA GLU A 126 6.20 -3.49 10.55
C GLU A 126 5.26 -4.63 10.12
N VAL A 127 3.96 -4.37 10.00
CA VAL A 127 2.99 -5.36 9.50
C VAL A 127 3.07 -5.47 7.98
N THR A 128 3.03 -6.70 7.48
CA THR A 128 2.88 -7.01 6.06
C THR A 128 1.47 -7.52 5.78
N VAL A 129 0.75 -6.86 4.87
CA VAL A 129 -0.50 -7.35 4.29
C VAL A 129 -0.19 -7.96 2.93
N GLY A 130 -0.38 -9.27 2.78
CA GLY A 130 -0.02 -10.02 1.57
C GLY A 130 -0.88 -9.68 0.35
N ASP A 131 -0.40 -10.08 -0.84
CA ASP A 131 -1.08 -9.85 -2.12
C ASP A 131 -2.50 -10.39 -2.12
N GLY A 132 -3.43 -9.66 -2.70
CA GLY A 132 -4.83 -10.05 -2.82
C GLY A 132 -5.60 -10.13 -1.49
N ALA A 133 -4.99 -9.72 -0.37
CA ALA A 133 -5.64 -9.73 0.93
C ALA A 133 -6.71 -8.62 1.04
N VAL A 134 -7.69 -8.87 1.91
CA VAL A 134 -8.76 -7.92 2.24
C VAL A 134 -8.73 -7.65 3.73
N VAL A 135 -8.68 -6.39 4.10
CA VAL A 135 -8.82 -5.91 5.47
C VAL A 135 -10.19 -5.27 5.63
N GLY A 136 -11.02 -5.81 6.52
CA GLY A 136 -12.36 -5.29 6.79
C GLY A 136 -12.36 -3.86 7.33
N ALA A 137 -13.46 -3.15 7.14
CA ALA A 137 -13.62 -1.79 7.64
C ALA A 137 -13.48 -1.74 9.17
N GLY A 138 -12.78 -0.71 9.68
CA GLY A 138 -12.52 -0.51 11.10
C GLY A 138 -11.57 -1.54 11.74
N ALA A 139 -10.98 -2.44 10.99
CA ALA A 139 -10.06 -3.45 11.52
C ALA A 139 -8.73 -2.84 11.99
N VAL A 140 -8.17 -3.37 13.08
CA VAL A 140 -6.83 -3.00 13.56
C VAL A 140 -5.89 -4.18 13.36
N VAL A 141 -5.07 -4.09 12.31
CA VAL A 141 -4.15 -5.16 11.91
C VAL A 141 -2.85 -5.03 12.69
N THR A 142 -2.61 -5.99 13.57
CA THR A 142 -1.47 -6.01 14.50
C THR A 142 -0.44 -7.10 14.18
N LYS A 143 -0.74 -7.98 13.22
CA LYS A 143 0.10 -9.09 12.76
C LYS A 143 0.02 -9.19 11.25
N ASP A 144 1.00 -9.84 10.64
CA ASP A 144 1.02 -10.09 9.21
C ASP A 144 -0.23 -10.82 8.73
N VAL A 145 -0.70 -10.43 7.55
CA VAL A 145 -1.86 -11.02 6.87
C VAL A 145 -1.36 -11.83 5.68
N ALA A 146 -1.68 -13.11 5.66
CA ALA A 146 -1.29 -13.98 4.56
C ALA A 146 -1.96 -13.54 3.23
N PRO A 147 -1.33 -13.79 2.09
CA PRO A 147 -1.92 -13.49 0.78
C PRO A 147 -3.32 -14.09 0.61
N TYR A 148 -4.19 -13.38 -0.10
CA TYR A 148 -5.57 -13.78 -0.39
C TYR A 148 -6.39 -14.18 0.86
N THR A 149 -6.07 -13.57 2.00
CA THR A 149 -6.82 -13.77 3.26
C THR A 149 -7.70 -12.54 3.54
N VAL A 150 -8.90 -12.80 4.02
CA VAL A 150 -9.82 -11.77 4.53
C VAL A 150 -9.68 -11.72 6.05
N VAL A 151 -9.33 -10.55 6.58
CA VAL A 151 -9.20 -10.30 8.03
C VAL A 151 -10.14 -9.19 8.46
N ALA A 152 -10.65 -9.24 9.68
CA ALA A 152 -11.45 -8.15 10.28
C ALA A 152 -11.37 -8.19 11.81
N GLY A 153 -11.84 -7.12 12.45
CA GLY A 153 -11.95 -6.99 13.91
C GLY A 153 -10.82 -6.21 14.57
N VAL A 154 -10.88 -6.08 15.89
CA VAL A 154 -9.93 -5.35 16.75
C VAL A 154 -9.57 -6.23 17.94
N PRO A 155 -8.36 -6.85 17.94
CA PRO A 155 -7.42 -6.93 16.81
C PRO A 155 -7.97 -7.75 15.64
N ALA A 156 -7.48 -7.48 14.43
CA ALA A 156 -7.90 -8.20 13.24
C ALA A 156 -7.47 -9.67 13.29
N VAL A 157 -8.40 -10.54 12.93
CA VAL A 157 -8.18 -12.00 12.84
C VAL A 157 -8.62 -12.51 11.46
N PRO A 158 -8.03 -13.61 10.96
CA PRO A 158 -8.47 -14.24 9.74
C PRO A 158 -9.93 -14.73 9.83
N LEU A 159 -10.74 -14.36 8.85
CA LEU A 159 -12.13 -14.83 8.73
C LEU A 159 -12.25 -15.98 7.73
N ARG A 160 -11.59 -15.84 6.58
CA ARG A 160 -11.60 -16.82 5.49
C ARG A 160 -10.52 -16.53 4.46
N ARG A 161 -10.26 -17.49 3.60
CA ARG A 161 -9.52 -17.25 2.35
C ARG A 161 -10.41 -16.54 1.34
N ARG A 162 -9.85 -15.61 0.55
CA ARG A 162 -10.53 -15.00 -0.61
C ARG A 162 -10.65 -15.97 -1.76
N LEU A 163 -9.60 -16.76 -2.00
CA LEU A 163 -9.49 -17.80 -3.03
C LEU A 163 -9.02 -19.12 -2.41
N PRO A 164 -9.32 -20.29 -3.04
CA PRO A 164 -8.64 -21.54 -2.72
C PRO A 164 -7.11 -21.37 -2.82
N GLU A 165 -6.35 -22.07 -1.96
CA GLU A 165 -4.90 -21.87 -1.85
C GLU A 165 -4.17 -22.07 -3.18
N ALA A 166 -4.47 -23.16 -3.87
CA ALA A 166 -3.87 -23.46 -5.18
C ALA A 166 -4.14 -22.38 -6.23
N VAL A 167 -5.37 -21.79 -6.22
CA VAL A 167 -5.71 -20.68 -7.14
C VAL A 167 -4.96 -19.41 -6.73
N ALA A 168 -4.85 -19.12 -5.44
CA ALA A 168 -4.13 -17.96 -4.93
C ALA A 168 -2.63 -18.02 -5.28
N GLU A 169 -2.01 -19.17 -5.17
CA GLU A 169 -0.60 -19.38 -5.57
C GLU A 169 -0.40 -19.17 -7.07
N ARG A 170 -1.27 -19.73 -7.90
CA ARG A 170 -1.23 -19.55 -9.37
C ARG A 170 -1.45 -18.09 -9.75
N MET A 171 -2.38 -17.37 -9.11
CA MET A 171 -2.60 -15.94 -9.32
C MET A 171 -1.36 -15.11 -8.95
N ARG A 172 -0.66 -15.45 -7.86
CA ARG A 172 0.61 -14.80 -7.48
C ARG A 172 1.71 -15.10 -8.49
N ALA A 173 1.82 -16.34 -8.94
CA ALA A 173 2.80 -16.72 -9.96
C ALA A 173 2.53 -16.03 -11.31
N LEU A 174 1.26 -15.81 -11.67
CA LEU A 174 0.86 -15.07 -12.87
C LEU A 174 1.26 -13.60 -12.79
N ALA A 175 1.29 -13.01 -11.59
CA ALA A 175 1.67 -11.63 -11.31
C ALA A 175 1.08 -10.62 -12.31
N TRP A 176 -0.22 -10.72 -12.57
CA TRP A 176 -0.91 -9.91 -13.59
C TRP A 176 -0.78 -8.40 -13.35
N TRP A 177 -0.52 -7.97 -12.14
CA TRP A 177 -0.26 -6.57 -11.79
C TRP A 177 1.06 -6.03 -12.38
N ASP A 178 1.91 -6.89 -12.93
CA ASP A 178 3.12 -6.51 -13.65
C ASP A 178 2.92 -6.44 -15.17
N TRP A 179 1.70 -6.71 -15.65
CA TRP A 179 1.44 -6.65 -17.07
C TRP A 179 1.50 -5.22 -17.62
N PRO A 180 1.98 -5.04 -18.86
CA PRO A 180 1.92 -3.76 -19.56
C PRO A 180 0.48 -3.25 -19.68
N HIS A 181 0.32 -1.93 -19.73
CA HIS A 181 -0.98 -1.26 -19.82
C HIS A 181 -1.87 -1.81 -20.95
N ASP A 182 -1.29 -2.00 -22.13
CA ASP A 182 -2.01 -2.52 -23.30
C ASP A 182 -2.49 -3.96 -23.08
N ARG A 183 -1.69 -4.79 -22.40
CA ARG A 183 -2.09 -6.14 -22.04
C ARG A 183 -3.25 -6.15 -21.03
N LEU A 184 -3.19 -5.28 -20.03
CA LEU A 184 -4.30 -5.09 -19.08
C LEU A 184 -5.57 -4.66 -19.81
N ARG A 185 -5.44 -3.72 -20.78
CA ARG A 185 -6.57 -3.27 -21.59
C ARG A 185 -7.14 -4.39 -22.45
N ALA A 186 -6.30 -5.21 -23.08
CA ALA A 186 -6.73 -6.34 -23.89
C ALA A 186 -7.44 -7.42 -23.06
N ALA A 187 -7.02 -7.64 -21.81
CA ALA A 187 -7.60 -8.62 -20.90
C ALA A 187 -8.83 -8.08 -20.11
N LEU A 188 -9.23 -6.82 -20.29
CA LEU A 188 -10.26 -6.18 -19.47
C LEU A 188 -11.61 -6.93 -19.47
N ALA A 189 -12.01 -7.48 -20.62
CA ALA A 189 -13.24 -8.26 -20.71
C ALA A 189 -13.17 -9.53 -19.84
N ASP A 190 -12.03 -10.19 -19.82
CA ASP A 190 -11.80 -11.38 -19.00
C ASP A 190 -11.73 -11.09 -17.51
N PHE A 191 -11.08 -9.97 -17.12
CA PHE A 191 -11.12 -9.51 -15.72
C PHE A 191 -12.54 -9.27 -15.21
N ARG A 192 -13.46 -8.86 -16.11
CA ARG A 192 -14.86 -8.62 -15.76
C ARG A 192 -15.72 -9.90 -15.73
N ALA A 193 -15.41 -10.84 -16.59
CA ALA A 193 -16.28 -11.98 -16.85
C ALA A 193 -15.83 -13.27 -16.16
N LEU A 194 -14.53 -13.46 -15.91
CA LEU A 194 -14.00 -14.73 -15.44
C LEU A 194 -13.77 -14.74 -13.92
N PRO A 195 -14.16 -15.81 -13.23
CA PRO A 195 -13.66 -16.07 -11.88
C PRO A 195 -12.14 -16.31 -11.92
N ALA A 196 -11.47 -16.13 -10.77
CA ALA A 196 -10.01 -16.19 -10.68
C ALA A 196 -9.41 -17.50 -11.22
N GLU A 197 -10.07 -18.63 -10.99
CA GLU A 197 -9.61 -19.94 -11.47
C GLU A 197 -9.59 -20.00 -13.00
N ALA A 198 -10.69 -19.67 -13.65
CA ALA A 198 -10.77 -19.64 -15.11
C ALA A 198 -9.86 -18.56 -15.71
N PHE A 199 -9.67 -17.45 -15.00
CA PHE A 199 -8.74 -16.39 -15.43
C PHE A 199 -7.30 -16.92 -15.44
N VAL A 200 -6.85 -17.53 -14.35
CA VAL A 200 -5.49 -18.05 -14.29
C VAL A 200 -5.26 -19.18 -15.29
N GLU A 201 -6.21 -20.09 -15.48
CA GLU A 201 -6.15 -21.14 -16.51
C GLU A 201 -5.97 -20.57 -17.92
N LYS A 202 -6.66 -19.47 -18.22
CA LYS A 202 -6.56 -18.82 -19.53
C LYS A 202 -5.20 -18.17 -19.77
N TYR A 203 -4.56 -17.64 -18.73
CA TYR A 203 -3.39 -16.78 -18.87
C TYR A 203 -2.07 -17.38 -18.38
N GLU A 204 -2.07 -18.43 -17.56
CA GLU A 204 -0.84 -19.14 -17.19
C GLU A 204 -0.18 -19.77 -18.42
N GLY A 205 1.13 -19.83 -18.42
CA GLY A 205 1.90 -20.40 -19.55
C GLY A 205 1.92 -19.52 -20.82
N ARG A 206 1.20 -18.40 -20.87
CA ARG A 206 1.30 -17.44 -21.97
C ARG A 206 2.39 -16.43 -21.64
N PRO A 207 3.51 -16.39 -22.38
CA PRO A 207 4.58 -15.45 -22.08
C PRO A 207 4.03 -14.02 -22.08
N GLY A 208 4.18 -13.33 -20.98
CA GLY A 208 4.09 -11.89 -20.96
C GLY A 208 5.20 -11.38 -21.85
N ALA A 209 4.94 -10.43 -22.76
CA ALA A 209 6.02 -9.71 -23.40
C ALA A 209 6.93 -9.18 -22.27
N ALA A 210 8.19 -9.59 -22.28
CA ALA A 210 9.15 -9.28 -21.25
C ALA A 210 9.15 -7.79 -20.95
N ALA A 211 9.07 -7.42 -19.68
CA ALA A 211 9.34 -6.06 -19.26
C ALA A 211 10.70 -5.66 -19.84
N GLY A 212 10.71 -4.62 -20.67
CA GLY A 212 11.93 -4.09 -21.25
C GLY A 212 12.94 -3.84 -20.14
N ALA A 213 14.10 -4.46 -20.23
CA ALA A 213 15.22 -4.22 -19.34
C ALA A 213 15.50 -2.71 -19.31
N PRO A 214 15.83 -2.12 -18.16
CA PRO A 214 16.28 -0.74 -18.13
C PRO A 214 17.57 -0.67 -18.93
N THR A 215 17.53 0.06 -20.06
CA THR A 215 18.74 0.39 -20.80
C THR A 215 19.60 1.28 -19.92
N GLY A 216 20.58 0.65 -19.27
CA GLY A 216 21.65 1.37 -18.61
C GLY A 216 22.39 2.22 -19.62
N ARG A 217 22.36 3.53 -19.48
CA ARG A 217 23.42 4.42 -19.94
C ARG A 217 24.13 4.97 -18.72
N ARG A 218 25.34 4.50 -18.52
CA ARG A 218 26.45 5.25 -17.91
C ARG A 218 27.22 5.95 -19.04
N PRO A 219 27.98 6.95 -18.80
CA PRO A 219 28.61 7.47 -17.62
C PRO A 219 27.94 8.70 -17.01
#